data_e43884013a0906b0e7e147f9b2929f24
#
_entry.id   e43884013a0906b0e7e147f9b2929f24
#
_cell.length_a   1.000
_cell.length_b   1.000
_cell.length_c   1.000
_cell.angle_alpha   90.00
_cell.angle_beta   90.00
_cell.angle_gamma   90.00
#
_symmetry.space_group_name_H-M   'P 1'
#
loop_
_entity.id
_entity.type
_entity.pdbx_description
1 polymer ?
#
loop_
_entity_poly.entity_id
_entity_poly.type
_entity_poly.pdbx_seq_one_letter_code
_entity_poly.pdbx_strand_id
1 'polypeptide(L)'
;MKISNLDDWYEVTRGLYRYVIAAKVCYELHILYWEDGTDILAAKSSLYIVGDWTSIPEHTSFFSREILLAEQPVFECLKAAEKDYKENI
;
A
#
# COMPACT_ATOMS: atom_id res chain seq x y z
N MET A 1 -7.29 11.98 -8.05
CA MET A 1 -6.87 10.62 -7.63
C MET A 1 -7.39 10.33 -6.23
N LYS A 2 -7.81 9.11 -6.00
CA LYS A 2 -8.36 8.69 -4.70
C LYS A 2 -7.64 7.46 -4.20
N ILE A 3 -7.21 7.50 -2.94
CA ILE A 3 -6.57 6.34 -2.30
C ILE A 3 -7.53 5.15 -2.25
N SER A 4 -8.82 5.39 -2.10
CA SER A 4 -9.82 4.32 -2.04
C SER A 4 -10.12 3.67 -3.40
N ASN A 5 -9.56 4.18 -4.50
CA ASN A 5 -9.75 3.62 -5.83
C ASN A 5 -8.47 2.95 -6.30
N LEU A 6 -8.50 1.62 -6.43
CA LEU A 6 -7.32 0.86 -6.84
C LEU A 6 -6.79 1.28 -8.23
N ASP A 7 -7.67 1.76 -9.10
CA ASP A 7 -7.25 2.21 -10.43
C ASP A 7 -6.31 3.42 -10.38
N ASP A 8 -6.29 4.13 -9.26
CA ASP A 8 -5.40 5.27 -9.06
C ASP A 8 -4.06 4.86 -8.44
N TRP A 9 -3.90 3.59 -8.12
CA TRP A 9 -2.64 3.05 -7.62
C TRP A 9 -1.78 2.58 -8.78
N TYR A 10 -0.48 2.65 -8.61
CA TYR A 10 0.48 2.22 -9.61
C TYR A 10 0.84 0.74 -9.39
N GLU A 11 0.62 -0.07 -10.41
CA GLU A 11 1.01 -1.47 -10.36
C GLU A 11 2.50 -1.59 -10.71
N VAL A 12 3.33 -1.91 -9.73
CA VAL A 12 4.77 -2.04 -9.92
C VAL A 12 5.09 -3.36 -10.60
N THR A 13 4.49 -4.42 -10.12
CA THR A 13 4.57 -5.76 -10.66
C THR A 13 3.30 -6.48 -10.25
N ARG A 14 3.06 -7.66 -10.80
CA ARG A 14 1.83 -8.38 -10.47
C ARG A 14 1.71 -8.61 -8.96
N GLY A 15 0.64 -8.11 -8.38
CA GLY A 15 0.37 -8.26 -6.96
C GLY A 15 1.01 -7.21 -6.06
N LEU A 16 1.69 -6.22 -6.62
CA LEU A 16 2.29 -5.14 -5.84
C LEU A 16 1.84 -3.79 -6.40
N TYR A 17 1.12 -3.05 -5.58
CA TYR A 17 0.63 -1.72 -5.93
C TYR A 17 1.19 -0.67 -4.99
N ARG A 18 1.40 0.53 -5.51
CA ARG A 18 1.89 1.68 -4.72
C ARG A 18 1.03 2.91 -4.94
N TYR A 19 0.86 3.68 -3.90
CA TYR A 19 0.23 4.99 -3.96
C TYR A 19 1.16 6.00 -3.29
N VAL A 20 1.78 6.86 -4.09
CA VAL A 20 2.77 7.82 -3.61
C VAL A 20 2.05 8.98 -2.93
N ILE A 21 2.43 9.30 -1.69
CA ILE A 21 1.82 10.36 -0.90
C ILE A 21 2.77 11.52 -0.62
N ALA A 22 4.06 11.29 -0.74
CA ALA A 22 5.09 12.31 -0.59
C ALA A 22 6.35 11.84 -1.30
N ALA A 23 7.34 12.71 -1.42
CA ALA A 23 8.63 12.29 -1.97
C ALA A 23 9.17 11.13 -1.15
N LYS A 24 9.43 10.00 -1.81
CA LYS A 24 10.00 8.80 -1.21
C LYS A 24 9.14 8.11 -0.15
N VAL A 25 7.86 8.46 -0.05
CA VAL A 25 6.92 7.80 0.86
C VAL A 25 5.70 7.35 0.09
N CYS A 26 5.31 6.11 0.26
CA CYS A 26 4.14 5.57 -0.42
C CYS A 26 3.46 4.50 0.42
N TYR A 27 2.19 4.29 0.12
CA TYR A 27 1.52 3.08 0.58
C TYR A 27 1.85 1.96 -0.38
N GLU A 28 2.04 0.76 0.16
CA GLU A 28 2.22 -0.46 -0.63
C GLU A 28 1.15 -1.47 -0.28
N LEU A 29 0.48 -1.95 -1.32
CA LEU A 29 -0.52 -3.01 -1.21
C LEU A 29 0.08 -4.27 -1.79
N HIS A 30 0.22 -5.31 -0.96
CA HIS A 30 0.76 -6.60 -1.36
C HIS A 30 -0.38 -7.60 -1.43
N ILE A 31 -0.69 -8.09 -2.63
CA ILE A 31 -1.69 -9.14 -2.80
C ILE A 31 -1.00 -10.47 -2.48
N LEU A 32 -1.47 -11.10 -1.43
CA LEU A 32 -0.90 -12.34 -0.92
C LEU A 32 -1.54 -13.57 -1.56
N TYR A 33 -2.83 -13.45 -1.87
CA TYR A 33 -3.61 -14.61 -2.25
C TYR A 33 -4.81 -14.15 -3.08
N TRP A 34 -4.88 -14.65 -4.30
CA TRP A 34 -5.94 -14.27 -5.24
C TRP A 34 -6.36 -15.49 -6.04
N GLU A 35 -7.58 -15.96 -5.82
CA GLU A 35 -8.13 -17.10 -6.55
C GLU A 35 -8.64 -16.67 -7.91
N ASP A 36 -8.46 -17.56 -8.91
CA ASP A 36 -8.95 -17.32 -10.26
C ASP A 36 -10.47 -17.11 -10.27
N GLY A 37 -10.91 -16.11 -11.03
CA GLY A 37 -12.32 -15.76 -11.12
C GLY A 37 -12.84 -14.88 -10.00
N THR A 38 -12.01 -14.54 -9.02
CA THR A 38 -12.38 -13.65 -7.93
C THR A 38 -12.03 -12.22 -8.32
N ASP A 39 -12.90 -11.26 -7.95
CA ASP A 39 -12.60 -9.85 -8.11
C ASP A 39 -11.36 -9.50 -7.28
N ILE A 40 -10.46 -8.72 -7.87
CA ILE A 40 -9.23 -8.29 -7.20
C ILE A 40 -9.52 -7.60 -5.86
N LEU A 41 -10.64 -6.89 -5.75
CA LEU A 41 -10.99 -6.21 -4.50
C LEU A 41 -11.29 -7.16 -3.36
N ALA A 42 -11.58 -8.43 -3.64
CA ALA A 42 -11.80 -9.46 -2.64
C ALA A 42 -10.55 -10.30 -2.35
N ALA A 43 -9.47 -10.06 -3.09
CA ALA A 43 -8.23 -10.80 -2.90
C ALA A 43 -7.64 -10.53 -1.52
N LYS A 44 -6.98 -11.53 -0.94
CA LYS A 44 -6.32 -11.38 0.35
C LYS A 44 -5.02 -10.60 0.18
N SER A 45 -4.84 -9.59 1.00
CA SER A 45 -3.71 -8.68 0.87
C SER A 45 -3.27 -8.12 2.21
N SER A 46 -2.12 -7.44 2.20
CA SER A 46 -1.64 -6.68 3.34
C SER A 46 -1.25 -5.28 2.88
N LEU A 47 -1.28 -4.33 3.80
CA LEU A 47 -1.04 -2.93 3.51
C LEU A 47 0.09 -2.39 4.39
N TYR A 48 1.03 -1.70 3.74
CA TYR A 48 2.17 -1.09 4.42
C TYR A 48 2.29 0.37 4.02
N ILE A 49 2.89 1.16 4.90
CA ILE A 49 3.46 2.45 4.52
C ILE A 49 4.96 2.28 4.49
N VAL A 50 5.58 2.69 3.39
CA VAL A 50 7.01 2.50 3.15
C VAL A 50 7.63 3.84 2.84
N GLY A 51 8.79 4.10 3.40
CA GLY A 51 9.48 5.35 3.16
C GLY A 51 10.98 5.24 3.29
N ASP A 52 11.64 6.15 2.61
CA ASP A 52 13.07 6.37 2.72
C ASP A 52 13.26 7.72 3.37
N TRP A 53 13.83 7.74 4.55
CA TRP A 53 13.96 8.95 5.33
C TRP A 53 15.41 9.40 5.52
N THR A 54 16.31 8.90 4.70
CA THR A 54 17.69 9.35 4.81
C THR A 54 17.98 10.42 3.78
N SER A 55 18.50 11.53 4.26
CA SER A 55 19.12 12.54 3.43
C SER A 55 20.65 12.38 3.43
N ILE A 56 21.15 11.39 4.12
CA ILE A 56 22.60 11.15 4.27
C ILE A 56 22.94 9.90 3.48
N PRO A 57 23.75 10.01 2.42
CA PRO A 57 24.02 8.88 1.51
C PRO A 57 24.54 7.61 2.19
N GLU A 58 25.26 7.76 3.29
CA GLU A 58 25.86 6.65 4.01
C GLU A 58 24.84 5.88 4.88
N HIS A 59 23.66 6.43 5.06
CA HIS A 59 22.65 5.88 5.93
C HIS A 59 21.33 5.71 5.21
N THR A 60 21.35 5.00 4.09
CA THR A 60 20.12 4.69 3.39
C THR A 60 19.30 3.71 4.22
N SER A 61 18.22 4.18 4.78
CA SER A 61 17.32 3.32 5.54
C SER A 61 15.90 3.53 5.09
N PHE A 62 15.17 2.43 5.06
CA PHE A 62 13.76 2.42 4.78
C PHE A 62 13.01 2.15 6.05
N PHE A 63 11.88 2.79 6.24
CA PHE A 63 10.93 2.30 7.21
C PHE A 63 9.80 1.57 6.46
N SER A 64 9.27 0.56 7.11
CA SER A 64 8.10 -0.14 6.62
C SER A 64 7.23 -0.43 7.83
N ARG A 65 5.99 0.02 7.78
CA ARG A 65 5.04 -0.20 8.87
C ARG A 65 3.78 -0.83 8.29
N GLU A 66 3.40 -1.95 8.85
CA GLU A 66 2.15 -2.61 8.48
C GLU A 66 0.98 -1.80 9.03
N ILE A 67 0.07 -1.41 8.16
CA ILE A 67 -1.11 -0.63 8.54
C ILE A 67 -2.27 -1.56 8.84
N LEU A 68 -2.37 -2.64 8.08
CA LEU A 68 -3.44 -3.61 8.24
C LEU A 68 -2.83 -5.01 8.22
N LEU A 69 -3.27 -5.84 9.16
CA LEU A 69 -2.79 -7.21 9.27
C LEU A 69 -3.01 -7.97 7.95
N ALA A 70 -2.13 -8.93 7.69
CA ALA A 70 -2.18 -9.75 6.49
C ALA A 70 -3.54 -10.45 6.33
N GLU A 71 -3.86 -10.79 5.09
CA GLU A 71 -5.07 -11.53 4.72
C GLU A 71 -6.36 -10.74 4.84
N GLN A 72 -6.29 -9.44 4.76
CA GLN A 72 -7.49 -8.61 4.64
C GLN A 72 -7.84 -8.42 3.16
N PRO A 73 -9.13 -8.33 2.81
CA PRO A 73 -9.52 -8.03 1.44
C PRO A 73 -8.94 -6.69 0.97
N VAL A 74 -8.62 -6.60 -0.32
CA VAL A 74 -8.06 -5.38 -0.90
C VAL A 74 -8.94 -4.17 -0.58
N PHE A 75 -10.27 -4.28 -0.66
CA PHE A 75 -11.13 -3.13 -0.39
C PHE A 75 -11.00 -2.62 1.05
N GLU A 76 -10.74 -3.50 2.02
CA GLU A 76 -10.48 -3.09 3.40
C GLU A 76 -9.12 -2.39 3.50
N CYS A 77 -8.13 -2.87 2.77
CA CYS A 77 -6.81 -2.22 2.73
C CYS A 77 -6.91 -0.81 2.15
N LEU A 78 -7.70 -0.62 1.10
CA LEU A 78 -7.90 0.70 0.50
C LEU A 78 -8.55 1.67 1.47
N LYS A 79 -9.54 1.21 2.22
CA LYS A 79 -10.18 2.02 3.26
C LYS A 79 -9.19 2.39 4.36
N ALA A 80 -8.38 1.43 4.77
CA ALA A 80 -7.37 1.64 5.81
C ALA A 80 -6.32 2.66 5.37
N ALA A 81 -5.90 2.60 4.11
CA ALA A 81 -4.95 3.56 3.56
C ALA A 81 -5.54 4.97 3.56
N GLU A 82 -6.78 5.12 3.13
CA GLU A 82 -7.45 6.42 3.13
C GLU A 82 -7.58 6.98 4.54
N LYS A 83 -7.96 6.14 5.49
CA LYS A 83 -8.08 6.55 6.89
C LYS A 83 -6.72 6.98 7.46
N ASP A 84 -5.68 6.21 7.22
CA ASP A 84 -4.32 6.53 7.68
C ASP A 84 -3.85 7.86 7.10
N TYR A 85 -4.10 8.08 5.81
CA TYR A 85 -3.73 9.32 5.14
C TYR A 85 -4.42 10.53 5.78
N LYS A 86 -5.73 10.42 6.04
CA LYS A 86 -6.50 11.51 6.64
C LYS A 86 -6.09 11.82 8.07
N GLU A 87 -5.68 10.80 8.83
CA GLU A 87 -5.34 10.97 10.24
C GLU A 87 -3.89 11.40 10.46
N ASN A 88 -2.98 11.03 9.56
CA ASN A 88 -1.54 11.19 9.79
C ASN A 88 -0.85 12.10 8.78
N ILE A 89 -1.55 12.53 7.77
CA ILE A 89 -1.02 13.40 6.72
C ILE A 89 -2.08 14.45 6.32
#